data_3d79c66c62a0c9149439dea40ad12bba
#
_entry.id   3d79c66c62a0c9149439dea40ad12bba
#
_cell.length_a   1.000
_cell.length_b   1.000
_cell.length_c   1.000
_cell.angle_alpha   90.00
_cell.angle_beta   90.00
_cell.angle_gamma   90.00
#
_symmetry.space_group_name_H-M   'P 1'
#
loop_
_entity.id
_entity.type
_entity.pdbx_description
1 polymer ?
#
loop_
_entity_poly.entity_id
_entity_poly.type
_entity_poly.pdbx_seq_one_letter_code
_entity_poly.pdbx_strand_id
1 'polypeptide(L)'
;MSGIMVVIEQREGRIARISWEAVAAGQSLASQFGLPVNAILVGSDLEFLAAEVAARGLAKVIRVEHPLLAYYTADGFKLALEQLIQTEQPAYVVFPHTYQVRDYAPALAARLGQVLIGDVVAIGEGPLFTRQLLQGRLNGNYRHAGNGPCFVSVQAGAFRAETTQTGASEVTGFTPTIDAAQIRTKPSEPFRGRSQTVDLGSAQLIVSIGRGIKDAENIPIVQELAKALGAELAASRPICDNGWLPMDRQVGSSGQTVSPKLYLAIGISGAIQHLVGMKGSQCIVAINKDPDAPIFEVADYGIVGDLFEVVPALIAALESQKG
;
A
#
# COMPACT_ATOMS: atom_id res chain seq x y z
N MET A 1 15.29 -13.01 -21.07
CA MET A 1 14.46 -12.27 -20.12
C MET A 1 15.16 -10.96 -19.84
N SER A 2 14.50 -9.83 -20.09
CA SER A 2 15.14 -8.53 -20.34
C SER A 2 15.05 -7.53 -19.19
N GLY A 3 14.77 -7.94 -17.95
CA GLY A 3 14.71 -6.99 -16.83
C GLY A 3 13.54 -7.20 -15.89
N ILE A 4 13.28 -6.20 -15.09
CA ILE A 4 12.20 -6.17 -14.08
C ILE A 4 11.21 -5.10 -14.50
N MET A 5 9.94 -5.47 -14.61
CA MET A 5 8.83 -4.54 -14.77
C MET A 5 8.17 -4.25 -13.42
N VAL A 6 7.99 -2.99 -13.08
CA VAL A 6 7.24 -2.57 -11.90
C VAL A 6 5.97 -1.86 -12.36
N VAL A 7 4.82 -2.44 -12.10
CA VAL A 7 3.53 -1.84 -12.45
C VAL A 7 3.16 -0.79 -11.41
N ILE A 8 2.97 0.44 -11.86
CA ILE A 8 2.64 1.59 -11.03
C ILE A 8 1.12 1.74 -10.99
N GLU A 9 0.53 1.67 -9.83
CA GLU A 9 -0.88 1.98 -9.64
C GLU A 9 -1.07 3.49 -9.52
N GLN A 10 -2.00 4.01 -10.28
CA GLN A 10 -2.42 5.41 -10.23
C GLN A 10 -3.94 5.47 -10.09
N ARG A 11 -4.43 6.50 -9.47
CA ARG A 11 -5.84 6.78 -9.33
C ARG A 11 -6.11 8.28 -9.40
N GLU A 12 -7.05 8.70 -10.25
CA GLU A 12 -7.42 10.09 -10.44
C GLU A 12 -6.21 11.03 -10.67
N GLY A 13 -5.23 10.59 -11.46
CA GLY A 13 -4.04 11.39 -11.77
C GLY A 13 -3.03 11.49 -10.61
N ARG A 14 -3.06 10.58 -9.65
CA ARG A 14 -2.10 10.47 -8.55
C ARG A 14 -1.54 9.08 -8.44
N ILE A 15 -0.23 8.97 -8.19
CA ILE A 15 0.43 7.70 -7.96
C ILE A 15 0.11 7.22 -6.55
N ALA A 16 -0.35 5.97 -6.44
CA ALA A 16 -0.56 5.34 -5.14
C ALA A 16 0.77 5.15 -4.41
N ARG A 17 0.87 5.54 -3.14
CA ARG A 17 2.11 5.47 -2.34
C ARG A 17 2.78 4.10 -2.39
N ILE A 18 2.00 3.04 -2.30
CA ILE A 18 2.51 1.65 -2.34
C ILE A 18 3.23 1.33 -3.66
N SER A 19 2.97 2.07 -4.74
CA SER A 19 3.71 1.91 -5.99
C SER A 19 5.20 2.25 -5.83
N TRP A 20 5.53 3.23 -4.99
CA TRP A 20 6.92 3.56 -4.68
C TRP A 20 7.61 2.46 -3.86
N GLU A 21 6.87 1.77 -3.02
CA GLU A 21 7.36 0.59 -2.31
C GLU A 21 7.61 -0.58 -3.29
N ALA A 22 6.74 -0.74 -4.30
CA ALA A 22 6.96 -1.71 -5.36
C ALA A 22 8.19 -1.36 -6.22
N VAL A 23 8.45 -0.06 -6.47
CA VAL A 23 9.70 0.39 -7.12
C VAL A 23 10.92 0.03 -6.28
N ALA A 24 10.90 0.31 -4.97
CA ALA A 24 11.98 -0.05 -4.06
C ALA A 24 12.26 -1.56 -4.06
N ALA A 25 11.20 -2.39 -4.03
CA ALA A 25 11.31 -3.83 -4.13
C ALA A 25 11.91 -4.28 -5.47
N GLY A 26 11.48 -3.68 -6.59
CA GLY A 26 12.02 -3.92 -7.92
C GLY A 26 13.50 -3.56 -8.02
N GLN A 27 13.91 -2.42 -7.46
CA GLN A 27 15.32 -1.99 -7.42
C GLN A 27 16.17 -2.91 -6.53
N SER A 28 15.63 -3.35 -5.38
CA SER A 28 16.30 -4.34 -4.51
C SER A 28 16.51 -5.67 -5.23
N LEU A 29 15.50 -6.14 -5.98
CA LEU A 29 15.60 -7.35 -6.78
C LEU A 29 16.60 -7.18 -7.92
N ALA A 30 16.59 -6.02 -8.58
CA ALA A 30 17.50 -5.70 -9.69
C ALA A 30 18.97 -5.71 -9.26
N SER A 31 19.28 -5.21 -8.08
CA SER A 31 20.64 -5.16 -7.55
C SER A 31 21.26 -6.55 -7.37
N GLN A 32 20.44 -7.60 -7.15
CA GLN A 32 20.92 -8.97 -7.00
C GLN A 32 21.32 -9.61 -8.33
N PHE A 33 20.73 -9.15 -9.45
CA PHE A 33 20.91 -9.79 -10.78
C PHE A 33 21.54 -8.88 -11.82
N GLY A 34 21.81 -7.61 -11.51
CA GLY A 34 22.26 -6.63 -12.48
C GLY A 34 21.23 -6.37 -13.60
N LEU A 35 19.93 -6.48 -13.29
CA LEU A 35 18.86 -6.30 -14.27
C LEU A 35 18.35 -4.86 -14.28
N PRO A 36 17.96 -4.32 -15.44
CA PRO A 36 17.29 -3.01 -15.51
C PRO A 36 15.89 -3.08 -14.91
N VAL A 37 15.45 -1.95 -14.30
CA VAL A 37 14.09 -1.79 -13.78
C VAL A 37 13.32 -0.82 -14.67
N ASN A 38 12.19 -1.27 -15.20
CA ASN A 38 11.27 -0.47 -15.99
C ASN A 38 9.98 -0.26 -15.21
N ALA A 39 9.51 0.99 -15.09
CA ALA A 39 8.19 1.28 -14.54
C ALA A 39 7.13 1.26 -15.64
N ILE A 40 5.95 0.71 -15.31
CA ILE A 40 4.82 0.58 -16.23
C ILE A 40 3.64 1.36 -15.68
N LEU A 41 3.20 2.35 -16.42
CA LEU A 41 1.97 3.11 -16.15
C LEU A 41 0.89 2.65 -17.12
N VAL A 42 -0.30 2.32 -16.62
CA VAL A 42 -1.44 1.88 -17.44
C VAL A 42 -2.59 2.87 -17.29
N GLY A 43 -3.14 3.35 -18.41
CA GLY A 43 -4.25 4.30 -18.39
C GLY A 43 -4.44 5.07 -19.69
N SER A 44 -4.89 6.31 -19.56
CA SER A 44 -4.91 7.36 -20.60
C SER A 44 -4.32 8.64 -20.03
N ASP A 45 -3.78 9.50 -20.88
CA ASP A 45 -3.25 10.82 -20.50
C ASP A 45 -2.19 10.75 -19.39
N LEU A 46 -1.20 9.87 -19.55
CA LEU A 46 -0.21 9.52 -18.52
C LEU A 46 1.04 10.40 -18.52
N GLU A 47 1.14 11.44 -19.36
CA GLU A 47 2.36 12.22 -19.55
C GLU A 47 2.87 12.85 -18.24
N PHE A 48 1.97 13.47 -17.47
CA PHE A 48 2.32 14.09 -16.19
C PHE A 48 2.84 13.06 -15.17
N LEU A 49 2.13 11.93 -15.03
CA LEU A 49 2.53 10.86 -14.11
C LEU A 49 3.83 10.19 -14.53
N ALA A 50 4.05 10.03 -15.83
CA ALA A 50 5.29 9.46 -16.35
C ALA A 50 6.51 10.35 -16.03
N ALA A 51 6.35 11.68 -16.08
CA ALA A 51 7.40 12.61 -15.69
C ALA A 51 7.76 12.49 -14.19
N GLU A 52 6.74 12.30 -13.32
CA GLU A 52 6.96 12.06 -11.89
C GLU A 52 7.72 10.76 -11.64
N VAL A 53 7.34 9.67 -12.33
CA VAL A 53 8.00 8.36 -12.20
C VAL A 53 9.41 8.39 -12.78
N ALA A 54 9.64 9.13 -13.86
CA ALA A 54 10.95 9.22 -14.51
C ALA A 54 12.04 9.82 -13.61
N ALA A 55 11.67 10.56 -12.56
CA ALA A 55 12.60 11.10 -11.57
C ALA A 55 13.16 10.06 -10.57
N ARG A 56 12.84 8.77 -10.72
CA ARG A 56 13.16 7.70 -9.73
C ARG A 56 14.31 6.78 -10.14
N GLY A 57 15.20 7.20 -11.04
CA GLY A 57 16.41 6.43 -11.36
C GLY A 57 16.14 5.03 -11.93
N LEU A 58 15.14 4.93 -12.79
CA LEU A 58 14.74 3.70 -13.49
C LEU A 58 15.42 3.64 -14.88
N ALA A 59 15.53 2.47 -15.45
CA ALA A 59 16.06 2.32 -16.80
C ALA A 59 15.09 2.92 -17.82
N LYS A 60 13.78 2.70 -17.65
CA LYS A 60 12.75 3.19 -18.55
C LYS A 60 11.41 3.34 -17.81
N VAL A 61 10.58 4.29 -18.27
CA VAL A 61 9.16 4.41 -17.93
C VAL A 61 8.34 4.13 -19.19
N ILE A 62 7.49 3.13 -19.17
CA ILE A 62 6.64 2.75 -20.30
C ILE A 62 5.19 3.17 -20.01
N ARG A 63 4.67 4.09 -20.82
CA ARG A 63 3.25 4.47 -20.78
C ARG A 63 2.46 3.51 -21.65
N VAL A 64 1.58 2.72 -21.03
CA VAL A 64 0.65 1.83 -21.70
C VAL A 64 -0.66 2.58 -21.85
N GLU A 65 -0.88 3.19 -23.01
CA GLU A 65 -1.96 4.15 -23.22
C GLU A 65 -2.98 3.65 -24.25
N HIS A 66 -4.25 3.68 -23.84
CA HIS A 66 -5.37 3.43 -24.72
C HIS A 66 -6.63 4.10 -24.17
N PRO A 67 -7.56 4.65 -25.00
CA PRO A 67 -8.79 5.30 -24.51
C PRO A 67 -9.66 4.40 -23.62
N LEU A 68 -9.72 3.09 -23.90
CA LEU A 68 -10.45 2.11 -23.09
C LEU A 68 -9.79 1.81 -21.72
N LEU A 69 -8.62 2.37 -21.43
CA LEU A 69 -7.94 2.27 -20.15
C LEU A 69 -8.11 3.53 -19.28
N ALA A 70 -8.90 4.52 -19.74
CA ALA A 70 -9.19 5.74 -18.97
C ALA A 70 -9.85 5.42 -17.62
N TYR A 71 -10.69 4.41 -17.60
CA TYR A 71 -11.25 3.85 -16.36
C TYR A 71 -10.71 2.43 -16.15
N TYR A 72 -10.43 2.11 -14.91
CA TYR A 72 -9.97 0.77 -14.55
C TYR A 72 -11.03 -0.29 -14.91
N THR A 73 -10.59 -1.32 -15.60
CA THR A 73 -11.29 -2.60 -15.75
C THR A 73 -10.27 -3.73 -15.69
N ALA A 74 -10.61 -4.81 -14.99
CA ALA A 74 -9.70 -5.97 -14.89
C ALA A 74 -9.38 -6.56 -16.27
N ASP A 75 -10.34 -6.60 -17.17
CA ASP A 75 -10.12 -7.12 -18.54
C ASP A 75 -9.20 -6.21 -19.35
N GLY A 76 -9.39 -4.89 -19.30
CA GLY A 76 -8.57 -3.91 -20.02
C GLY A 76 -7.11 -3.94 -19.55
N PHE A 77 -6.89 -3.87 -18.25
CA PHE A 77 -5.54 -3.92 -17.67
C PHE A 77 -4.83 -5.24 -17.97
N LYS A 78 -5.55 -6.37 -17.86
CA LYS A 78 -5.03 -7.69 -18.19
C LYS A 78 -4.60 -7.78 -19.66
N LEU A 79 -5.45 -7.34 -20.60
CA LEU A 79 -5.15 -7.38 -22.03
C LEU A 79 -3.95 -6.50 -22.41
N ALA A 80 -3.88 -5.30 -21.83
CA ALA A 80 -2.80 -4.36 -22.08
C ALA A 80 -1.45 -4.89 -21.55
N LEU A 81 -1.44 -5.34 -20.29
CA LEU A 81 -0.21 -5.87 -19.67
C LEU A 81 0.23 -7.19 -20.28
N GLU A 82 -0.70 -8.06 -20.72
CA GLU A 82 -0.37 -9.31 -21.41
C GLU A 82 0.46 -9.02 -22.66
N GLN A 83 0.01 -8.08 -23.52
CA GLN A 83 0.71 -7.72 -24.76
C GLN A 83 2.08 -7.10 -24.47
N LEU A 84 2.17 -6.20 -23.48
CA LEU A 84 3.45 -5.61 -23.10
C LEU A 84 4.43 -6.67 -22.56
N ILE A 85 3.98 -7.58 -21.70
CA ILE A 85 4.83 -8.64 -21.13
C ILE A 85 5.31 -9.59 -22.22
N GLN A 86 4.45 -9.92 -23.19
CA GLN A 86 4.83 -10.73 -24.34
C GLN A 86 5.87 -10.04 -25.25
N THR A 87 5.83 -8.73 -25.35
CA THR A 87 6.78 -7.94 -26.14
C THR A 87 8.12 -7.80 -25.42
N GLU A 88 8.11 -7.42 -24.16
CA GLU A 88 9.30 -7.06 -23.38
C GLU A 88 9.99 -8.26 -22.73
N GLN A 89 9.30 -9.38 -22.54
CA GLN A 89 9.82 -10.65 -21.95
C GLN A 89 10.59 -10.42 -20.64
N PRO A 90 10.01 -9.77 -19.61
CA PRO A 90 10.68 -9.49 -18.34
C PRO A 90 11.02 -10.78 -17.58
N ALA A 91 12.02 -10.72 -16.69
CA ALA A 91 12.30 -11.80 -15.75
C ALA A 91 11.32 -11.76 -14.55
N TYR A 92 10.98 -10.55 -14.13
CA TYR A 92 10.06 -10.32 -13.01
C TYR A 92 9.05 -9.24 -13.36
N VAL A 93 7.81 -9.41 -12.86
CA VAL A 93 6.77 -8.38 -12.87
C VAL A 93 6.35 -8.12 -11.44
N VAL A 94 6.66 -6.92 -10.94
CA VAL A 94 6.41 -6.52 -9.55
C VAL A 94 5.21 -5.60 -9.50
N PHE A 95 4.32 -5.84 -8.55
CA PHE A 95 3.08 -5.09 -8.35
C PHE A 95 2.97 -4.61 -6.90
N PRO A 96 2.30 -3.49 -6.63
CA PRO A 96 1.79 -3.19 -5.31
C PRO A 96 0.65 -4.17 -4.95
N HIS A 97 0.59 -4.68 -3.70
CA HIS A 97 -0.47 -5.61 -3.29
C HIS A 97 -1.74 -4.85 -2.88
N THR A 98 -2.49 -4.36 -3.86
CA THR A 98 -3.73 -3.58 -3.68
C THR A 98 -4.97 -4.39 -4.06
N TYR A 99 -6.14 -3.86 -3.74
CA TYR A 99 -7.40 -4.46 -4.22
C TYR A 99 -7.48 -4.49 -5.75
N GLN A 100 -7.02 -3.45 -6.44
CA GLN A 100 -6.99 -3.38 -7.89
C GLN A 100 -6.08 -4.46 -8.48
N VAL A 101 -4.86 -4.60 -7.98
CA VAL A 101 -3.91 -5.62 -8.46
C VAL A 101 -4.41 -7.03 -8.17
N ARG A 102 -5.02 -7.25 -7.02
CA ARG A 102 -5.62 -8.56 -6.66
C ARG A 102 -6.78 -8.96 -7.56
N ASP A 103 -7.43 -8.00 -8.22
CA ASP A 103 -8.51 -8.26 -9.15
C ASP A 103 -7.99 -8.76 -10.52
N TYR A 104 -6.91 -8.19 -11.08
CA TYR A 104 -6.46 -8.56 -12.42
C TYR A 104 -5.19 -9.41 -12.47
N ALA A 105 -4.24 -9.26 -11.52
CA ALA A 105 -2.94 -9.91 -11.64
C ALA A 105 -2.99 -11.45 -11.55
N PRO A 106 -3.86 -12.09 -10.75
CA PRO A 106 -4.02 -13.54 -10.77
C PRO A 106 -4.50 -14.05 -12.14
N ALA A 107 -5.46 -13.35 -12.76
CA ALA A 107 -5.98 -13.72 -14.07
C ALA A 107 -4.92 -13.50 -15.17
N LEU A 108 -4.12 -12.43 -15.07
CA LEU A 108 -3.00 -12.15 -15.98
C LEU A 108 -1.93 -13.26 -15.88
N ALA A 109 -1.53 -13.65 -14.67
CA ALA A 109 -0.57 -14.72 -14.45
C ALA A 109 -1.07 -16.06 -15.04
N ALA A 110 -2.34 -16.41 -14.77
CA ALA A 110 -2.96 -17.62 -15.29
C ALA A 110 -3.00 -17.65 -16.84
N ARG A 111 -3.31 -16.52 -17.49
CA ARG A 111 -3.30 -16.44 -18.96
C ARG A 111 -1.91 -16.65 -19.56
N LEU A 112 -0.89 -16.21 -18.89
CA LEU A 112 0.51 -16.38 -19.32
C LEU A 112 1.12 -17.73 -18.84
N GLY A 113 0.35 -18.56 -18.13
CA GLY A 113 0.83 -19.83 -17.57
C GLY A 113 1.91 -19.65 -16.50
N GLN A 114 1.88 -18.51 -15.78
CA GLN A 114 2.89 -18.13 -14.81
C GLN A 114 2.36 -18.13 -13.38
N VAL A 115 3.28 -18.13 -12.41
CA VAL A 115 2.97 -18.10 -10.98
C VAL A 115 2.95 -16.67 -10.47
N LEU A 116 1.97 -16.32 -9.64
CA LEU A 116 1.93 -15.09 -8.85
C LEU A 116 2.25 -15.41 -7.38
N ILE A 117 3.35 -14.86 -6.88
CA ILE A 117 3.70 -14.88 -5.46
C ILE A 117 3.16 -13.57 -4.86
N GLY A 118 2.01 -13.67 -4.20
CA GLY A 118 1.31 -12.48 -3.67
C GLY A 118 1.68 -12.15 -2.23
N ASP A 119 1.53 -10.86 -1.86
CA ASP A 119 1.66 -10.37 -0.48
C ASP A 119 3.05 -10.61 0.12
N VAL A 120 4.08 -10.29 -0.66
CA VAL A 120 5.48 -10.49 -0.29
C VAL A 120 5.93 -9.39 0.68
N VAL A 121 6.55 -9.80 1.77
CA VAL A 121 7.06 -8.91 2.84
C VAL A 121 8.59 -8.76 2.83
N ALA A 122 9.31 -9.66 2.16
CA ALA A 122 10.76 -9.56 2.02
C ALA A 122 11.24 -10.31 0.78
N ILE A 123 12.35 -9.84 0.21
CA ILE A 123 13.08 -10.46 -0.88
C ILE A 123 14.49 -10.76 -0.40
N GLY A 124 14.80 -12.04 -0.22
CA GLY A 124 16.11 -12.53 0.16
C GLY A 124 16.98 -12.88 -1.06
N GLU A 125 18.15 -13.41 -0.79
CA GLU A 125 19.10 -13.82 -1.83
C GLU A 125 18.60 -14.98 -2.68
N GLY A 126 18.87 -14.92 -3.98
CA GLY A 126 18.70 -15.98 -4.95
C GLY A 126 17.35 -16.25 -5.58
N PRO A 127 16.46 -15.34 -5.89
CA PRO A 127 15.53 -14.53 -5.10
C PRO A 127 14.59 -15.42 -4.27
N LEU A 128 14.59 -15.22 -2.99
CA LEU A 128 13.71 -15.89 -2.05
C LEU A 128 12.62 -14.91 -1.61
N PHE A 129 11.38 -15.18 -2.01
CA PHE A 129 10.23 -14.33 -1.68
C PHE A 129 9.58 -14.81 -0.40
N THR A 130 9.59 -13.98 0.63
CA THR A 130 8.96 -14.27 1.91
C THR A 130 7.57 -13.67 1.97
N ARG A 131 6.57 -14.48 2.31
CA ARG A 131 5.22 -14.01 2.60
C ARG A 131 4.73 -14.52 3.95
N GLN A 132 3.88 -13.74 4.58
CA GLN A 132 3.28 -14.12 5.84
C GLN A 132 2.06 -15.02 5.62
N LEU A 133 1.95 -16.06 6.45
CA LEU A 133 0.86 -17.03 6.45
C LEU A 133 0.19 -17.05 7.82
N LEU A 134 -1.07 -17.52 7.88
CA LEU A 134 -1.83 -17.66 9.11
C LEU A 134 -1.80 -16.38 9.98
N GLN A 135 -2.11 -15.23 9.35
CA GLN A 135 -2.14 -13.92 10.00
C GLN A 135 -0.77 -13.51 10.61
N GLY A 136 0.32 -13.85 9.92
CA GLY A 136 1.67 -13.48 10.34
C GLY A 136 2.33 -14.42 11.35
N ARG A 137 1.69 -15.55 11.69
CA ARG A 137 2.25 -16.56 12.60
C ARG A 137 3.38 -17.37 11.98
N LEU A 138 3.39 -17.49 10.65
CA LEU A 138 4.41 -18.22 9.89
C LEU A 138 4.91 -17.38 8.74
N ASN A 139 6.18 -17.51 8.40
CA ASN A 139 6.77 -16.98 7.18
C ASN A 139 7.02 -18.15 6.21
N GLY A 140 6.37 -18.09 5.05
CA GLY A 140 6.63 -19.01 3.94
C GLY A 140 7.63 -18.39 2.97
N ASN A 141 8.69 -19.12 2.63
CA ASN A 141 9.69 -18.73 1.65
C ASN A 141 9.45 -19.45 0.33
N TYR A 142 9.34 -18.69 -0.75
CA TYR A 142 9.01 -19.17 -2.08
C TYR A 142 10.11 -18.82 -3.07
N ARG A 143 10.43 -19.74 -3.96
CA ARG A 143 11.32 -19.51 -5.08
C ARG A 143 10.59 -19.84 -6.38
N HIS A 144 10.75 -18.99 -7.38
CA HIS A 144 10.24 -19.29 -8.71
C HIS A 144 11.13 -20.33 -9.39
N ALA A 145 10.52 -21.42 -9.90
CA ALA A 145 11.20 -22.50 -10.59
C ALA A 145 10.76 -22.63 -12.06
N GLY A 146 9.97 -21.69 -12.57
CA GLY A 146 9.45 -21.72 -13.94
C GLY A 146 10.41 -21.09 -14.97
N ASN A 147 10.10 -21.25 -16.25
CA ASN A 147 10.88 -20.72 -17.36
C ASN A 147 10.37 -19.37 -17.91
N GLY A 148 9.37 -18.75 -17.29
CA GLY A 148 8.77 -17.47 -17.68
C GLY A 148 8.96 -16.39 -16.63
N PRO A 149 8.30 -15.25 -16.79
CA PRO A 149 8.35 -14.17 -15.81
C PRO A 149 7.73 -14.60 -14.48
N CYS A 150 8.40 -14.28 -13.38
CA CYS A 150 7.83 -14.42 -12.05
C CYS A 150 7.01 -13.19 -11.70
N PHE A 151 5.75 -13.37 -11.36
CA PHE A 151 4.87 -12.30 -10.89
C PHE A 151 4.95 -12.21 -9.37
N VAL A 152 5.16 -11.01 -8.86
CA VAL A 152 5.31 -10.75 -7.42
C VAL A 152 4.47 -9.54 -7.04
N SER A 153 3.63 -9.65 -6.00
CA SER A 153 3.03 -8.43 -5.42
C SER A 153 3.53 -8.21 -4.01
N VAL A 154 3.87 -6.95 -3.69
CA VAL A 154 4.51 -6.57 -2.43
C VAL A 154 3.52 -5.94 -1.46
N GLN A 155 3.59 -6.35 -0.19
CA GLN A 155 2.72 -5.87 0.88
C GLN A 155 3.02 -4.41 1.20
N ALA A 156 1.99 -3.63 1.50
CA ALA A 156 2.15 -2.26 1.98
C ALA A 156 2.97 -2.21 3.28
N GLY A 157 3.93 -1.29 3.35
CA GLY A 157 4.82 -1.12 4.49
C GLY A 157 6.00 -2.09 4.55
N ALA A 158 6.09 -3.07 3.64
CA ALA A 158 7.18 -4.05 3.64
C ALA A 158 8.48 -3.51 3.03
N PHE A 159 8.37 -2.56 2.11
CA PHE A 159 9.51 -1.95 1.42
C PHE A 159 9.48 -0.44 1.58
N ARG A 160 10.62 0.17 1.89
CA ARG A 160 10.70 1.61 2.16
C ARG A 160 10.76 2.40 0.85
N ALA A 161 9.74 3.17 0.57
CA ALA A 161 9.68 4.04 -0.62
C ALA A 161 10.81 5.10 -0.66
N GLU A 162 11.30 5.52 0.49
CA GLU A 162 12.40 6.47 0.66
C GLU A 162 13.75 5.93 0.19
N THR A 163 13.88 4.61 0.05
CA THR A 163 15.11 3.96 -0.47
C THR A 163 15.18 3.96 -2.00
N THR A 164 14.15 4.46 -2.70
CA THR A 164 14.18 4.55 -4.17
C THR A 164 15.28 5.50 -4.63
N GLN A 165 16.02 5.07 -5.66
CA GLN A 165 17.04 5.90 -6.28
C GLN A 165 16.40 7.12 -6.96
N THR A 166 17.16 8.20 -7.05
CA THR A 166 16.78 9.39 -7.84
C THR A 166 17.57 9.40 -9.15
N GLY A 167 16.97 9.95 -10.22
CA GLY A 167 17.64 10.03 -11.53
C GLY A 167 16.66 10.44 -12.61
N ALA A 168 17.12 10.42 -13.85
CA ALA A 168 16.30 10.67 -15.03
C ALA A 168 16.15 9.36 -15.83
N SER A 169 14.92 8.99 -16.14
CA SER A 169 14.59 7.78 -16.89
C SER A 169 14.04 8.15 -18.26
N GLU A 170 14.35 7.35 -19.27
CA GLU A 170 13.71 7.46 -20.58
C GLU A 170 12.21 7.15 -20.47
N VAL A 171 11.36 7.96 -21.12
CA VAL A 171 9.91 7.72 -21.19
C VAL A 171 9.54 7.27 -22.59
N THR A 172 8.89 6.11 -22.70
CA THR A 172 8.42 5.54 -23.98
C THR A 172 6.94 5.23 -23.94
N GLY A 173 6.30 5.16 -25.10
CA GLY A 173 4.89 4.78 -25.24
C GLY A 173 4.73 3.35 -25.74
N PHE A 174 3.67 2.68 -25.27
CA PHE A 174 3.18 1.41 -25.79
C PHE A 174 1.66 1.50 -25.93
N THR A 175 1.14 1.28 -27.12
CA THR A 175 -0.31 1.29 -27.39
C THR A 175 -0.79 -0.15 -27.61
N PRO A 176 -1.51 -0.72 -26.65
CA PRO A 176 -2.06 -2.07 -26.81
C PRO A 176 -3.23 -2.08 -27.79
N THR A 177 -3.43 -3.21 -28.47
CA THR A 177 -4.64 -3.44 -29.27
C THR A 177 -5.74 -4.01 -28.38
N ILE A 178 -6.78 -3.21 -28.09
CA ILE A 178 -7.90 -3.59 -27.24
C ILE A 178 -9.20 -3.35 -28.01
N ASP A 179 -10.04 -4.39 -28.09
CA ASP A 179 -11.42 -4.26 -28.57
C ASP A 179 -12.36 -4.07 -27.36
N ALA A 180 -13.27 -3.12 -27.46
CA ALA A 180 -14.28 -2.87 -26.42
C ALA A 180 -15.14 -4.11 -26.12
N ALA A 181 -15.33 -5.00 -27.10
CA ALA A 181 -16.05 -6.28 -26.92
C ALA A 181 -15.32 -7.26 -25.98
N GLN A 182 -14.02 -7.10 -25.78
CA GLN A 182 -13.22 -7.92 -24.87
C GLN A 182 -13.32 -7.49 -23.41
N ILE A 183 -13.87 -6.29 -23.15
CA ILE A 183 -14.07 -5.72 -21.81
C ILE A 183 -15.51 -6.02 -21.38
N ARG A 184 -15.68 -6.96 -20.47
CA ARG A 184 -16.99 -7.44 -20.00
C ARG A 184 -17.67 -6.50 -19.01
N THR A 185 -16.87 -5.72 -18.27
CA THR A 185 -17.37 -4.76 -17.28
C THR A 185 -17.43 -3.36 -17.89
N LYS A 186 -18.53 -2.65 -17.62
CA LYS A 186 -18.68 -1.24 -18.01
C LYS A 186 -18.64 -0.41 -16.74
N PRO A 187 -17.52 0.24 -16.43
CA PRO A 187 -17.45 1.10 -15.26
C PRO A 187 -18.38 2.31 -15.45
N SER A 188 -19.07 2.68 -14.38
CA SER A 188 -19.74 3.99 -14.31
C SER A 188 -18.71 5.05 -13.91
N GLU A 189 -19.09 6.33 -14.04
CA GLU A 189 -18.26 7.40 -13.50
C GLU A 189 -18.02 7.18 -11.99
N PRO A 190 -16.80 7.41 -11.52
CA PRO A 190 -16.51 7.34 -10.09
C PRO A 190 -17.40 8.33 -9.33
N PHE A 191 -18.09 7.87 -8.31
CA PHE A 191 -18.82 8.76 -7.43
C PHE A 191 -18.14 8.80 -6.05
N ARG A 192 -18.00 9.99 -5.50
CA ARG A 192 -17.62 10.16 -4.11
C ARG A 192 -18.88 10.06 -3.26
N GLY A 193 -18.93 9.07 -2.38
CA GLY A 193 -19.97 9.04 -1.35
C GLY A 193 -19.99 10.35 -0.56
N ARG A 194 -21.13 10.72 0.02
CA ARG A 194 -21.28 11.97 0.80
C ARG A 194 -20.38 12.05 2.06
N SER A 195 -19.82 10.95 2.51
CA SER A 195 -18.77 10.95 3.51
C SER A 195 -17.43 11.26 2.81
N GLN A 196 -16.69 12.25 3.28
CA GLN A 196 -15.30 12.45 2.88
C GLN A 196 -14.55 11.17 3.21
N THR A 197 -14.30 10.34 2.21
CA THR A 197 -13.49 9.13 2.40
C THR A 197 -12.07 9.55 2.68
N VAL A 198 -11.59 9.21 3.86
CA VAL A 198 -10.21 9.47 4.24
C VAL A 198 -9.34 8.38 3.67
N ASP A 199 -8.38 8.75 2.84
CA ASP A 199 -7.36 7.84 2.36
C ASP A 199 -6.26 7.68 3.43
N LEU A 200 -6.50 6.76 4.37
CA LEU A 200 -5.51 6.44 5.41
C LEU A 200 -4.24 5.81 4.83
N GLY A 201 -4.31 5.21 3.64
CA GLY A 201 -3.15 4.59 2.98
C GLY A 201 -2.09 5.61 2.58
N SER A 202 -2.49 6.86 2.30
CA SER A 202 -1.58 7.96 1.97
C SER A 202 -1.14 8.79 3.18
N ALA A 203 -1.77 8.59 4.35
CA ALA A 203 -1.50 9.39 5.54
C ALA A 203 -0.08 9.19 6.07
N GLN A 204 0.61 10.31 6.37
CA GLN A 204 1.95 10.29 6.95
C GLN A 204 1.92 10.04 8.46
N LEU A 205 0.92 10.57 9.15
CA LEU A 205 0.72 10.46 10.58
C LEU A 205 -0.70 10.00 10.84
N ILE A 206 -0.87 8.99 11.69
CA ILE A 206 -2.17 8.44 12.05
C ILE A 206 -2.30 8.39 13.57
N VAL A 207 -3.41 8.90 14.06
CA VAL A 207 -3.87 8.71 15.44
C VAL A 207 -5.05 7.76 15.39
N SER A 208 -4.94 6.59 16.00
CA SER A 208 -5.97 5.55 15.96
C SER A 208 -6.52 5.24 17.34
N ILE A 209 -7.84 5.13 17.42
CA ILE A 209 -8.55 4.85 18.69
C ILE A 209 -9.11 3.44 18.76
N GLY A 210 -9.04 2.88 19.97
CA GLY A 210 -9.66 1.60 20.29
C GLY A 210 -10.74 1.71 21.36
N ARG A 211 -11.27 0.58 21.82
CA ARG A 211 -12.30 0.50 22.87
C ARG A 211 -11.94 1.19 24.19
N GLY A 212 -10.66 1.47 24.42
CA GLY A 212 -10.22 2.24 25.58
C GLY A 212 -10.80 3.64 25.66
N ILE A 213 -11.29 4.20 24.53
CA ILE A 213 -11.99 5.50 24.50
C ILE A 213 -13.32 5.49 25.29
N LYS A 214 -13.86 4.31 25.56
CA LYS A 214 -15.07 4.01 26.33
C LYS A 214 -16.38 4.45 25.65
N ASP A 215 -16.49 5.70 25.20
CA ASP A 215 -17.71 6.28 24.62
C ASP A 215 -17.40 7.21 23.43
N ALA A 216 -18.40 7.40 22.55
CA ALA A 216 -18.30 8.31 21.41
C ALA A 216 -18.09 9.79 21.83
N GLU A 217 -18.65 10.16 22.99
CA GLU A 217 -18.51 11.52 23.55
C GLU A 217 -17.06 11.89 23.89
N ASN A 218 -16.18 10.89 24.05
CA ASN A 218 -14.77 11.09 24.36
C ASN A 218 -13.89 11.24 23.09
N ILE A 219 -14.41 10.96 21.90
CA ILE A 219 -13.65 11.06 20.65
C ILE A 219 -13.06 12.46 20.42
N PRO A 220 -13.72 13.58 20.75
CA PRO A 220 -13.18 14.92 20.54
C PRO A 220 -11.78 15.14 21.11
N ILE A 221 -11.43 14.53 22.24
CA ILE A 221 -10.09 14.67 22.85
C ILE A 221 -9.00 14.11 21.94
N VAL A 222 -9.28 13.02 21.22
CA VAL A 222 -8.32 12.39 20.31
C VAL A 222 -8.33 13.11 18.94
N GLN A 223 -9.45 13.66 18.54
CA GLN A 223 -9.52 14.54 17.36
C GLN A 223 -8.65 15.79 17.53
N GLU A 224 -8.64 16.37 18.74
CA GLU A 224 -7.79 17.50 19.06
C GLU A 224 -6.30 17.12 18.96
N LEU A 225 -5.90 15.99 19.52
CA LEU A 225 -4.54 15.47 19.38
C LEU A 225 -4.17 15.22 17.90
N ALA A 226 -5.06 14.59 17.13
CA ALA A 226 -4.84 14.36 15.71
C ALA A 226 -4.64 15.69 14.96
N LYS A 227 -5.46 16.70 15.25
CA LYS A 227 -5.32 18.05 14.70
C LYS A 227 -4.01 18.71 15.10
N ALA A 228 -3.61 18.60 16.36
CA ALA A 228 -2.35 19.17 16.87
C ALA A 228 -1.13 18.57 16.17
N LEU A 229 -1.17 17.27 15.83
CA LEU A 229 -0.13 16.55 15.10
C LEU A 229 -0.22 16.73 13.58
N GLY A 230 -1.32 17.22 13.02
CA GLY A 230 -1.60 17.18 11.59
C GLY A 230 -1.79 15.73 11.08
N ALA A 231 -2.33 14.87 11.93
CA ALA A 231 -2.52 13.45 11.67
C ALA A 231 -3.96 13.14 11.25
N GLU A 232 -4.13 12.05 10.50
CA GLU A 232 -5.45 11.48 10.23
C GLU A 232 -5.96 10.65 11.41
N LEU A 233 -7.26 10.76 11.69
CA LEU A 233 -7.91 9.95 12.71
C LEU A 233 -8.34 8.62 12.12
N ALA A 234 -7.94 7.52 12.76
CA ALA A 234 -8.33 6.16 12.43
C ALA A 234 -8.93 5.43 13.64
N ALA A 235 -9.43 4.24 13.42
CA ALA A 235 -10.02 3.44 14.47
C ALA A 235 -9.83 1.93 14.29
N SER A 236 -9.91 1.21 15.40
CA SER A 236 -10.09 -0.23 15.40
C SER A 236 -11.54 -0.59 15.04
N ARG A 237 -11.74 -1.80 14.52
CA ARG A 237 -13.05 -2.31 14.09
C ARG A 237 -14.19 -2.08 15.09
N PRO A 238 -14.06 -2.33 16.41
CA PRO A 238 -15.15 -2.12 17.35
C PRO A 238 -15.71 -0.69 17.39
N ILE A 239 -14.87 0.31 17.11
CA ILE A 239 -15.29 1.71 17.06
C ILE A 239 -16.19 1.97 15.85
N CYS A 240 -15.83 1.40 14.70
CA CYS A 240 -16.60 1.52 13.46
C CYS A 240 -17.89 0.67 13.53
N ASP A 241 -17.82 -0.54 14.07
CA ASP A 241 -19.00 -1.41 14.27
C ASP A 241 -20.06 -0.74 15.17
N ASN A 242 -19.64 0.05 16.17
CA ASN A 242 -20.53 0.85 17.02
C ASN A 242 -21.06 2.12 16.31
N GLY A 243 -20.62 2.41 15.07
CA GLY A 243 -21.03 3.60 14.34
C GLY A 243 -20.42 4.91 14.88
N TRP A 244 -19.42 4.85 15.76
CA TRP A 244 -18.77 6.03 16.35
C TRP A 244 -17.84 6.74 15.36
N LEU A 245 -17.22 5.98 14.46
CA LEU A 245 -16.50 6.48 13.29
C LEU A 245 -16.92 5.68 12.05
N PRO A 246 -16.85 6.30 10.85
CA PRO A 246 -17.23 5.60 9.63
C PRO A 246 -16.23 4.49 9.27
N MET A 247 -16.68 3.49 8.49
CA MET A 247 -15.92 2.29 8.14
C MET A 247 -14.65 2.59 7.32
N ASP A 248 -14.59 3.71 6.61
CA ASP A 248 -13.41 4.16 5.88
C ASP A 248 -12.25 4.61 6.79
N ARG A 249 -12.50 4.75 8.08
CA ARG A 249 -11.46 5.00 9.10
C ARG A 249 -10.98 3.74 9.81
N GLN A 250 -11.50 2.58 9.43
CA GLN A 250 -11.11 1.32 10.05
C GLN A 250 -9.73 0.87 9.57
N VAL A 251 -8.84 0.56 10.52
CA VAL A 251 -7.53 -0.07 10.28
C VAL A 251 -7.57 -1.52 10.77
N GLY A 252 -7.04 -2.42 9.95
CA GLY A 252 -6.96 -3.86 10.25
C GLY A 252 -7.19 -4.74 9.03
N SER A 253 -7.21 -6.04 9.23
CA SER A 253 -7.36 -7.06 8.17
C SER A 253 -8.67 -6.95 7.36
N SER A 254 -9.72 -6.42 7.95
CA SER A 254 -11.03 -6.16 7.32
C SER A 254 -11.27 -4.67 7.00
N GLY A 255 -10.29 -3.82 7.22
CA GLY A 255 -10.29 -2.39 6.92
C GLY A 255 -9.10 -2.01 6.05
N GLN A 256 -8.60 -0.80 6.25
CA GLN A 256 -7.42 -0.33 5.53
C GLN A 256 -6.12 -0.88 6.14
N THR A 257 -5.14 -1.20 5.30
CA THR A 257 -3.75 -1.45 5.71
C THR A 257 -2.96 -0.18 5.50
N VAL A 258 -2.27 0.26 6.55
CA VAL A 258 -1.55 1.53 6.58
C VAL A 258 -0.09 1.34 7.00
N SER A 259 0.77 2.24 6.55
CA SER A 259 2.20 2.26 6.89
C SER A 259 2.71 3.70 7.04
N PRO A 260 2.14 4.49 7.98
CA PRO A 260 2.54 5.87 8.21
C PRO A 260 3.94 5.98 8.81
N LYS A 261 4.50 7.20 8.83
CA LYS A 261 5.72 7.49 9.59
C LYS A 261 5.49 7.37 11.10
N LEU A 262 4.30 7.74 11.57
CA LEU A 262 3.90 7.60 12.97
C LEU A 262 2.49 7.01 13.04
N TYR A 263 2.34 5.95 13.81
CA TYR A 263 1.06 5.37 14.20
C TYR A 263 0.90 5.47 15.72
N LEU A 264 0.00 6.32 16.18
CA LEU A 264 -0.29 6.49 17.60
C LEU A 264 -1.55 5.68 17.96
N ALA A 265 -1.36 4.58 18.67
CA ALA A 265 -2.43 3.64 19.07
C ALA A 265 -2.95 3.99 20.46
N ILE A 266 -4.16 4.52 20.56
CA ILE A 266 -4.76 5.01 21.81
C ILE A 266 -5.88 4.07 22.27
N GLY A 267 -5.68 3.40 23.39
CA GLY A 267 -6.66 2.48 23.95
C GLY A 267 -6.97 1.28 23.05
N ILE A 268 -6.02 0.87 22.23
CA ILE A 268 -6.08 -0.29 21.33
C ILE A 268 -5.42 -1.48 22.03
N SER A 269 -6.09 -2.62 22.05
CA SER A 269 -5.57 -3.83 22.71
C SER A 269 -4.46 -4.54 21.93
N GLY A 270 -4.38 -4.37 20.61
CA GLY A 270 -3.42 -5.11 19.79
C GLY A 270 -3.92 -6.49 19.34
N ALA A 271 -5.22 -6.65 19.11
CA ALA A 271 -5.73 -7.85 18.45
C ALA A 271 -5.03 -8.06 17.10
N ILE A 272 -4.71 -9.31 16.74
CA ILE A 272 -3.95 -9.68 15.54
C ILE A 272 -4.54 -9.06 14.28
N GLN A 273 -5.86 -8.99 14.18
CA GLN A 273 -6.57 -8.40 13.04
C GLN A 273 -6.27 -6.91 12.88
N HIS A 274 -6.05 -6.19 13.97
CA HIS A 274 -5.66 -4.78 13.95
C HIS A 274 -4.17 -4.63 13.60
N LEU A 275 -3.32 -5.44 14.25
CA LEU A 275 -1.86 -5.41 14.03
C LEU A 275 -1.49 -5.64 12.57
N VAL A 276 -2.16 -6.57 11.88
CA VAL A 276 -1.95 -6.83 10.44
C VAL A 276 -2.13 -5.55 9.60
N GLY A 277 -3.03 -4.67 10.01
CA GLY A 277 -3.31 -3.43 9.27
C GLY A 277 -2.35 -2.28 9.57
N MET A 278 -1.50 -2.34 10.61
CA MET A 278 -0.70 -1.17 11.01
C MET A 278 0.77 -1.47 11.35
N LYS A 279 1.15 -2.73 11.48
CA LYS A 279 2.53 -3.12 11.86
C LYS A 279 3.61 -2.69 10.88
N GLY A 280 3.26 -2.29 9.65
CA GLY A 280 4.16 -1.70 8.66
C GLY A 280 4.50 -0.24 8.94
N SER A 281 3.99 0.38 9.99
CA SER A 281 4.30 1.76 10.39
C SER A 281 5.77 1.90 10.77
N GLN A 282 6.38 3.06 10.48
CA GLN A 282 7.81 3.28 10.77
C GLN A 282 8.09 3.51 12.26
N CYS A 283 7.12 4.11 12.96
CA CYS A 283 7.15 4.31 14.42
C CYS A 283 5.76 4.05 14.97
N ILE A 284 5.65 3.17 15.93
CA ILE A 284 4.42 2.82 16.63
C ILE A 284 4.53 3.28 18.08
N VAL A 285 3.63 4.18 18.47
CA VAL A 285 3.49 4.64 19.87
C VAL A 285 2.17 4.12 20.40
N ALA A 286 2.20 3.39 21.51
CA ALA A 286 1.00 2.82 22.14
C ALA A 286 0.71 3.45 23.50
N ILE A 287 -0.56 3.78 23.72
CA ILE A 287 -1.09 4.24 25.02
C ILE A 287 -2.17 3.26 25.44
N ASN A 288 -1.95 2.54 26.53
CA ASN A 288 -2.92 1.62 27.08
C ASN A 288 -2.75 1.55 28.61
N LYS A 289 -3.86 1.41 29.33
CA LYS A 289 -3.85 1.22 30.79
C LYS A 289 -3.45 -0.19 31.24
N ASP A 290 -3.62 -1.18 30.34
CA ASP A 290 -3.25 -2.56 30.57
C ASP A 290 -1.79 -2.78 30.13
N PRO A 291 -0.85 -3.02 31.05
CA PRO A 291 0.56 -3.21 30.71
C PRO A 291 0.81 -4.48 29.90
N ASP A 292 -0.10 -5.46 29.95
CA ASP A 292 0.01 -6.73 29.22
C ASP A 292 -0.73 -6.69 27.86
N ALA A 293 -1.19 -5.51 27.41
CA ALA A 293 -1.88 -5.38 26.14
C ALA A 293 -0.94 -5.77 24.98
N PRO A 294 -1.34 -6.68 24.07
CA PRO A 294 -0.49 -7.15 22.96
C PRO A 294 0.01 -6.04 22.02
N ILE A 295 -0.60 -4.85 22.05
CA ILE A 295 -0.14 -3.69 21.27
C ILE A 295 1.29 -3.30 21.64
N PHE A 296 1.72 -3.52 22.87
CA PHE A 296 3.06 -3.20 23.35
C PHE A 296 4.14 -4.11 22.76
N GLU A 297 3.78 -5.32 22.31
CA GLU A 297 4.73 -6.22 21.64
C GLU A 297 5.24 -5.68 20.29
N VAL A 298 4.49 -4.77 19.67
CA VAL A 298 4.82 -4.19 18.36
C VAL A 298 5.12 -2.70 18.45
N ALA A 299 4.98 -2.07 19.61
CA ALA A 299 5.21 -0.65 19.82
C ALA A 299 6.70 -0.35 20.00
N ASP A 300 7.18 0.69 19.31
CA ASP A 300 8.51 1.25 19.54
C ASP A 300 8.57 2.04 20.87
N TYR A 301 7.43 2.67 21.21
CA TYR A 301 7.26 3.39 22.48
C TYR A 301 5.92 3.04 23.11
N GLY A 302 5.93 2.71 24.38
CA GLY A 302 4.75 2.36 25.17
C GLY A 302 4.54 3.30 26.35
N ILE A 303 3.32 3.79 26.53
CA ILE A 303 2.90 4.54 27.70
C ILE A 303 1.81 3.73 28.41
N VAL A 304 2.12 3.19 29.57
CA VAL A 304 1.15 2.52 30.43
C VAL A 304 0.46 3.59 31.27
N GLY A 305 -0.81 3.90 30.95
CA GLY A 305 -1.53 4.98 31.60
C GLY A 305 -2.97 5.15 31.09
N ASP A 306 -3.75 5.97 31.78
CA ASP A 306 -5.09 6.33 31.33
C ASP A 306 -4.99 7.36 30.18
N LEU A 307 -5.59 7.04 29.06
CA LEU A 307 -5.58 7.93 27.88
C LEU A 307 -6.19 9.31 28.19
N PHE A 308 -7.11 9.39 29.15
CA PHE A 308 -7.75 10.65 29.55
C PHE A 308 -6.81 11.59 30.35
N GLU A 309 -5.70 11.07 30.85
CA GLU A 309 -4.62 11.85 31.46
C GLU A 309 -3.49 12.10 30.47
N VAL A 310 -3.10 11.06 29.73
CA VAL A 310 -1.95 11.09 28.83
C VAL A 310 -2.21 11.96 27.59
N VAL A 311 -3.40 11.86 26.97
CA VAL A 311 -3.70 12.59 25.73
C VAL A 311 -3.71 14.11 25.95
N PRO A 312 -4.36 14.67 27.00
CA PRO A 312 -4.28 16.11 27.28
C PRO A 312 -2.84 16.58 27.54
N ALA A 313 -2.05 15.79 28.27
CA ALA A 313 -0.65 16.13 28.55
C ALA A 313 0.19 16.17 27.26
N LEU A 314 -0.05 15.25 26.32
CA LEU A 314 0.58 15.27 25.00
C LEU A 314 0.20 16.49 24.19
N ILE A 315 -1.08 16.88 24.18
CA ILE A 315 -1.55 18.08 23.48
C ILE A 315 -0.83 19.31 24.05
N ALA A 316 -0.82 19.48 25.38
CA ALA A 316 -0.15 20.60 26.03
C ALA A 316 1.36 20.65 25.72
N ALA A 317 2.03 19.49 25.71
CA ALA A 317 3.45 19.40 25.34
C ALA A 317 3.71 19.80 23.88
N LEU A 318 2.84 19.39 22.94
CA LEU A 318 2.96 19.75 21.53
C LEU A 318 2.73 21.25 21.29
N GLU A 319 1.80 21.86 22.02
CA GLU A 319 1.54 23.30 21.93
C GLU A 319 2.70 24.13 22.48
N SER A 320 3.31 23.68 23.57
CA SER A 320 4.47 24.35 24.16
C SER A 320 5.72 24.33 23.27
N GLN A 321 5.84 23.38 22.33
CA GLN A 321 6.96 23.31 21.38
C GLN A 321 6.73 24.14 20.11
N LYS A 322 5.52 24.60 19.86
CA LYS A 322 5.18 25.44 18.69
C LYS A 322 5.31 26.93 18.94
N GLY A 323 5.48 27.36 20.19
CA GLY A 323 5.73 28.73 20.61
C GLY A 323 7.21 28.98 20.87
#